data_ccfcc9624f238f1ea2e3896c148f585d
#
_entry.id   ccfcc9624f238f1ea2e3896c148f585d
#
_cell.length_a   1.000
_cell.length_b   1.000
_cell.length_c   1.000
_cell.angle_alpha   90.00
_cell.angle_beta   90.00
_cell.angle_gamma   90.00
#
_symmetry.space_group_name_H-M   'P 1'
#
loop_
_entity.id
_entity.type
_entity.pdbx_description
1 polymer ?
#
loop_
_entity_poly.entity_id
_entity_poly.type
_entity_poly.pdbx_seq_one_letter_code
_entity_poly.pdbx_strand_id
1 'polypeptide(L)'
;MKKRTLFLDISIIALTIIFTLFTFYFRKEIDAKEFITTYFSIGGFIGGVVGFAISYWSTKKAIIETERNNGEKAIQIWQFIMISFLTTSMIIFSVYIFHIIQSPKLIMIFFLAWIGIIGNFRATIEPYIETISIYMDDIDVSKKTKRFSGKFSVLISLLGIFLVIILPKTFAFYTLIITFVLSVLTPLFYAKYVHKQKFA
;
A
#
# COMPACT_ATOMS: atom_id res chain seq x y z
N MET A 1 15.43 18.35 12.69
CA MET A 1 14.66 17.62 11.67
C MET A 1 15.38 16.37 11.16
N LYS A 2 16.58 16.43 10.62
CA LYS A 2 17.34 15.25 10.12
C LYS A 2 17.42 14.06 11.11
N LYS A 3 17.58 14.30 12.44
CA LYS A 3 17.65 13.22 13.45
C LYS A 3 16.34 12.42 13.55
N ARG A 4 15.17 13.09 13.47
CA ARG A 4 13.86 12.44 13.56
C ARG A 4 13.59 11.56 12.33
N THR A 5 13.93 12.06 11.14
CA THR A 5 13.78 11.31 9.89
C THR A 5 14.68 10.08 9.88
N LEU A 6 15.92 10.20 10.36
CA LEU A 6 16.83 9.07 10.49
C LEU A 6 16.31 8.01 11.47
N PHE A 7 15.78 8.42 12.60
CA PHE A 7 15.20 7.50 13.59
C PHE A 7 14.03 6.70 12.99
N LEU A 8 13.14 7.36 12.24
CA LEU A 8 12.03 6.69 11.56
C LEU A 8 12.51 5.72 10.47
N ASP A 9 13.56 6.07 9.74
CA ASP A 9 14.18 5.16 8.75
C ASP A 9 14.74 3.90 9.42
N ILE A 10 15.46 4.06 10.52
CA ILE A 10 15.98 2.92 11.31
C ILE A 10 14.83 2.05 11.80
N SER A 11 13.74 2.67 12.26
CA SER A 11 12.55 1.94 12.71
C SER A 11 11.91 1.12 11.60
N ILE A 12 11.83 1.65 10.37
CA ILE A 12 11.31 0.91 9.22
C ILE A 12 12.19 -0.30 8.89
N ILE A 13 13.52 -0.12 8.87
CA ILE A 13 14.46 -1.22 8.63
C ILE A 13 14.32 -2.29 9.72
N ALA A 14 14.32 -1.88 10.99
CA ALA A 14 14.18 -2.80 12.12
C ALA A 14 12.86 -3.58 12.06
N LEU A 15 11.74 -2.91 11.82
CA LEU A 15 10.44 -3.56 11.67
C LEU A 15 10.40 -4.53 10.48
N THR A 16 11.03 -4.17 9.36
CA THR A 16 11.10 -5.05 8.18
C THR A 16 11.90 -6.32 8.51
N ILE A 17 13.02 -6.18 9.20
CA ILE A 17 13.85 -7.33 9.63
C ILE A 17 13.06 -8.20 10.63
N ILE A 18 12.47 -7.58 11.67
CA ILE A 18 11.68 -8.30 12.68
C ILE A 18 10.54 -9.05 12.01
N PHE A 19 9.83 -8.42 11.09
CA PHE A 19 8.71 -9.04 10.39
C PHE A 19 9.16 -10.21 9.50
N THR A 20 10.29 -10.09 8.83
CA THR A 20 10.88 -11.18 8.04
C THR A 20 11.30 -12.35 8.93
N LEU A 21 11.96 -12.08 10.06
CA LEU A 21 12.34 -13.11 11.03
C LEU A 21 11.11 -13.78 11.66
N PHE A 22 10.09 -12.99 11.98
CA PHE A 22 8.82 -13.50 12.49
C PHE A 22 8.15 -14.46 11.50
N THR A 23 8.03 -14.09 10.23
CA THR A 23 7.47 -14.95 9.18
C THR A 23 8.29 -16.22 8.97
N PHE A 24 9.61 -16.13 9.05
CA PHE A 24 10.47 -17.28 8.95
C PHE A 24 10.36 -18.23 10.14
N TYR A 25 10.29 -17.69 11.36
CA TYR A 25 10.17 -18.47 12.58
C TYR A 25 8.84 -19.24 12.65
N PHE A 26 7.74 -18.60 12.30
CA PHE A 26 6.40 -19.19 12.29
C PHE A 26 6.03 -19.84 10.95
N ARG A 27 7.04 -20.21 10.15
CA ARG A 27 6.82 -20.78 8.82
C ARG A 27 5.90 -22.01 8.83
N LYS A 28 6.09 -22.94 9.78
CA LYS A 28 5.29 -24.17 9.86
C LYS A 28 3.82 -23.89 10.16
N GLU A 29 3.56 -22.95 11.06
CA GLU A 29 2.22 -22.51 11.43
C GLU A 29 1.53 -21.76 10.28
N ILE A 30 2.29 -20.98 9.51
CA ILE A 30 1.80 -20.27 8.33
C ILE A 30 1.48 -21.28 7.22
N ASP A 31 2.37 -22.23 6.95
CA ASP A 31 2.19 -23.24 5.91
C ASP A 31 1.02 -24.18 6.23
N ALA A 32 0.72 -24.41 7.51
CA ALA A 32 -0.43 -25.19 7.96
C ALA A 32 -1.78 -24.48 7.70
N LYS A 33 -1.79 -23.20 7.36
CA LYS A 33 -3.00 -22.45 7.04
C LYS A 33 -3.30 -22.51 5.55
N GLU A 34 -4.27 -23.32 5.17
CA GLU A 34 -4.71 -23.53 3.78
C GLU A 34 -4.91 -22.23 3.00
N PHE A 35 -5.44 -21.20 3.66
CA PHE A 35 -5.62 -19.89 3.03
C PHE A 35 -4.29 -19.23 2.64
N ILE A 36 -3.28 -19.29 3.51
CA ILE A 36 -1.97 -18.67 3.23
C ILE A 36 -1.22 -19.45 2.17
N THR A 37 -1.24 -20.78 2.23
CA THR A 37 -0.59 -21.63 1.23
C THR A 37 -1.24 -21.51 -0.13
N THR A 38 -2.57 -21.36 -0.19
CA THR A 38 -3.30 -21.27 -1.45
C THR A 38 -3.15 -19.89 -2.13
N TYR A 39 -3.13 -18.82 -1.35
CA TYR A 39 -3.21 -17.46 -1.90
C TYR A 39 -1.95 -16.61 -1.64
N PHE A 40 -1.19 -16.92 -0.60
CA PHE A 40 0.02 -16.20 -0.23
C PHE A 40 1.11 -17.21 0.14
N SER A 41 1.93 -17.59 -0.81
CA SER A 41 3.15 -18.30 -0.47
C SER A 41 4.02 -17.43 0.44
N ILE A 42 4.80 -18.04 1.34
CA ILE A 42 5.76 -17.31 2.20
C ILE A 42 6.67 -16.43 1.36
N GLY A 43 7.10 -16.92 0.19
CA GLY A 43 7.89 -16.15 -0.76
C GLY A 43 7.16 -14.91 -1.27
N GLY A 44 5.87 -15.03 -1.60
CA GLY A 44 5.03 -13.89 -2.00
C GLY A 44 4.85 -12.88 -0.88
N PHE A 45 4.74 -13.34 0.36
CA PHE A 45 4.60 -12.49 1.52
C PHE A 45 5.89 -11.72 1.85
N ILE A 46 7.01 -12.41 1.93
CA ILE A 46 8.34 -11.77 2.11
C ILE A 46 8.63 -10.84 0.94
N GLY A 47 8.37 -11.27 -0.30
CA GLY A 47 8.49 -10.44 -1.49
C GLY A 47 7.64 -9.18 -1.44
N GLY A 48 6.42 -9.26 -0.91
CA GLY A 48 5.55 -8.12 -0.67
C GLY A 48 6.15 -7.12 0.32
N VAL A 49 6.64 -7.59 1.47
CA VAL A 49 7.26 -6.72 2.49
C VAL A 49 8.54 -6.08 1.97
N VAL A 50 9.39 -6.86 1.31
CA VAL A 50 10.64 -6.35 0.70
C VAL A 50 10.33 -5.39 -0.44
N GLY A 51 9.38 -5.71 -1.31
CA GLY A 51 8.93 -4.84 -2.39
C GLY A 51 8.36 -3.51 -1.86
N PHE A 52 7.65 -3.56 -0.74
CA PHE A 52 7.14 -2.36 -0.08
C PHE A 52 8.28 -1.50 0.50
N ALA A 53 9.30 -2.13 1.10
CA ALA A 53 10.49 -1.45 1.58
C ALA A 53 11.28 -0.79 0.44
N ILE A 54 11.47 -1.50 -0.68
CA ILE A 54 12.12 -0.96 -1.88
C ILE A 54 11.32 0.24 -2.43
N SER A 55 10.01 0.12 -2.51
CA SER A 55 9.12 1.22 -2.91
C SER A 55 9.27 2.43 -1.99
N TYR A 56 9.40 2.21 -0.68
CA TYR A 56 9.66 3.30 0.28
C TYR A 56 10.96 4.05 -0.05
N TRP A 57 12.06 3.34 -0.25
CA TRP A 57 13.36 3.95 -0.53
C TRP A 57 13.37 4.69 -1.87
N SER A 58 12.77 4.11 -2.90
CA SER A 58 12.63 4.72 -4.22
C SER A 58 11.83 6.03 -4.14
N THR A 59 10.67 5.99 -3.47
CA THR A 59 9.83 7.18 -3.27
C THR A 59 10.57 8.25 -2.48
N LYS A 60 11.27 7.87 -1.40
CA LYS A 60 12.06 8.80 -0.59
C LYS A 60 13.15 9.48 -1.40
N LYS A 61 13.85 8.72 -2.25
CA LYS A 61 14.88 9.24 -3.15
C LYS A 61 14.27 10.28 -4.11
N ALA A 62 13.16 9.95 -4.75
CA ALA A 62 12.45 10.86 -5.65
C ALA A 62 12.01 12.15 -4.94
N ILE A 63 11.51 12.07 -3.71
CA ILE A 63 11.14 13.25 -2.91
C ILE A 63 12.35 14.15 -2.63
N ILE A 64 13.51 13.55 -2.31
CA ILE A 64 14.74 14.30 -2.00
C ILE A 64 15.27 14.99 -3.27
N GLU A 65 15.24 14.33 -4.42
CA GLU A 65 15.75 14.82 -5.69
C GLU A 65 14.89 15.95 -6.28
N THR A 66 13.58 15.91 -6.03
CA THR A 66 12.65 16.93 -6.55
C THR A 66 12.54 18.18 -5.69
N GLU A 67 13.25 18.25 -4.59
CA GLU A 67 13.28 19.27 -3.54
C GLU A 67 12.37 20.51 -3.76
N ARG A 68 11.23 20.52 -3.10
CA ARG A 68 10.40 21.71 -2.93
C ARG A 68 9.87 21.76 -1.51
N ASN A 69 9.51 22.96 -1.05
CA ASN A 69 9.17 23.37 0.33
C ASN A 69 8.32 22.44 1.23
N ASN A 70 7.80 21.32 0.71
CA ASN A 70 6.98 20.34 1.44
C ASN A 70 7.56 18.91 1.45
N GLY A 71 8.74 18.67 0.90
CA GLY A 71 9.33 17.32 0.77
C GLY A 71 9.50 16.60 2.12
N GLU A 72 9.95 17.31 3.15
CA GLU A 72 10.11 16.71 4.49
C GLU A 72 8.79 16.26 5.11
N LYS A 73 7.71 17.03 4.93
CA LYS A 73 6.39 16.66 5.43
C LYS A 73 5.86 15.42 4.70
N ALA A 74 6.07 15.35 3.40
CA ALA A 74 5.69 14.18 2.60
C ALA A 74 6.48 12.93 3.03
N ILE A 75 7.78 13.05 3.27
CA ILE A 75 8.61 11.96 3.79
C ILE A 75 8.09 11.48 5.15
N GLN A 76 7.80 12.39 6.10
CA GLN A 76 7.31 12.03 7.42
C GLN A 76 5.95 11.31 7.37
N ILE A 77 5.03 11.77 6.52
CA ILE A 77 3.74 11.10 6.31
C ILE A 77 3.98 9.69 5.76
N TRP A 78 4.85 9.55 4.77
CA TRP A 78 5.16 8.26 4.17
C TRP A 78 5.83 7.30 5.15
N GLN A 79 6.78 7.78 5.96
CA GLN A 79 7.39 7.01 7.06
C GLN A 79 6.34 6.53 8.06
N PHE A 80 5.42 7.41 8.47
CA PHE A 80 4.35 7.06 9.39
C PHE A 80 3.44 5.96 8.81
N ILE A 81 3.05 6.09 7.54
CA ILE A 81 2.25 5.07 6.84
C ILE A 81 2.99 3.73 6.83
N MET A 82 4.28 3.73 6.51
CA MET A 82 5.09 2.50 6.47
C MET A 82 5.20 1.81 7.82
N ILE A 83 5.52 2.56 8.87
CA ILE A 83 5.62 2.01 10.24
C ILE A 83 4.29 1.44 10.67
N SER A 84 3.21 2.19 10.48
CA SER A 84 1.86 1.74 10.83
C SER A 84 1.48 0.48 10.06
N PHE A 85 1.77 0.41 8.77
CA PHE A 85 1.51 -0.77 7.95
C PHE A 85 2.24 -2.00 8.48
N LEU A 86 3.56 -1.90 8.68
CA LEU A 86 4.37 -3.02 9.17
C LEU A 86 3.90 -3.50 10.54
N THR A 87 3.69 -2.56 11.47
CA THR A 87 3.24 -2.89 12.84
C THR A 87 1.86 -3.56 12.82
N THR A 88 0.90 -2.99 12.09
CA THR A 88 -0.45 -3.55 12.02
C THR A 88 -0.46 -4.90 11.29
N SER A 89 0.37 -5.07 10.26
CA SER A 89 0.55 -6.35 9.59
C SER A 89 1.04 -7.41 10.56
N MET A 90 2.06 -7.11 11.37
CA MET A 90 2.56 -8.04 12.40
C MET A 90 1.48 -8.43 13.39
N ILE A 91 0.70 -7.47 13.89
CA ILE A 91 -0.40 -7.73 14.83
C ILE A 91 -1.43 -8.65 14.19
N ILE A 92 -1.91 -8.34 12.99
CA ILE A 92 -2.95 -9.14 12.32
C ILE A 92 -2.47 -10.55 12.01
N PHE A 93 -1.22 -10.70 11.55
CA PHE A 93 -0.66 -12.02 11.30
C PHE A 93 -0.46 -12.81 12.59
N SER A 94 0.01 -12.17 13.68
CA SER A 94 0.13 -12.81 14.99
C SER A 94 -1.24 -13.32 15.47
N VAL A 95 -2.25 -12.48 15.43
CA VAL A 95 -3.62 -12.81 15.84
C VAL A 95 -4.20 -13.98 15.01
N TYR A 96 -3.88 -14.03 13.71
CA TYR A 96 -4.30 -15.12 12.83
C TYR A 96 -3.53 -16.40 13.08
N ILE A 97 -2.20 -16.35 13.25
CA ILE A 97 -1.33 -17.52 13.52
C ILE A 97 -1.70 -18.15 14.85
N PHE A 98 -1.90 -17.36 15.91
CA PHE A 98 -2.27 -17.86 17.24
C PHE A 98 -3.74 -18.23 17.37
N HIS A 99 -4.50 -18.33 16.27
CA HIS A 99 -5.90 -18.74 16.24
C HIS A 99 -6.86 -17.85 17.05
N ILE A 100 -6.47 -16.64 17.42
CA ILE A 100 -7.35 -15.70 18.10
C ILE A 100 -8.47 -15.28 17.14
N ILE A 101 -8.13 -15.08 15.87
CA ILE A 101 -9.10 -14.83 14.80
C ILE A 101 -8.85 -15.83 13.67
N GLN A 102 -9.88 -16.61 13.33
CA GLN A 102 -9.79 -17.67 12.32
C GLN A 102 -10.24 -17.23 10.92
N SER A 103 -10.83 -16.05 10.79
CA SER A 103 -11.39 -15.60 9.51
C SER A 103 -10.34 -14.95 8.61
N PRO A 104 -10.00 -15.56 7.45
CA PRO A 104 -9.10 -14.94 6.48
C PRO A 104 -9.65 -13.64 5.88
N LYS A 105 -10.96 -13.39 5.98
CA LYS A 105 -11.58 -12.14 5.54
C LYS A 105 -11.00 -10.91 6.27
N LEU A 106 -10.57 -11.08 7.54
CA LEU A 106 -9.94 -9.98 8.28
C LEU A 106 -8.67 -9.47 7.60
N ILE A 107 -7.83 -10.39 7.11
CA ILE A 107 -6.61 -10.06 6.38
C ILE A 107 -6.95 -9.28 5.10
N MET A 108 -7.98 -9.72 4.37
CA MET A 108 -8.44 -9.04 3.16
C MET A 108 -8.97 -7.64 3.47
N ILE A 109 -9.78 -7.49 4.51
CA ILE A 109 -10.29 -6.19 4.97
C ILE A 109 -9.13 -5.27 5.34
N PHE A 110 -8.11 -5.79 6.01
CA PHE A 110 -6.92 -5.02 6.35
C PHE A 110 -6.21 -4.48 5.11
N PHE A 111 -5.94 -5.32 4.11
CA PHE A 111 -5.29 -4.85 2.87
C PHE A 111 -6.16 -3.83 2.12
N LEU A 112 -7.47 -4.04 2.07
CA LEU A 112 -8.39 -3.07 1.48
C LEU A 112 -8.38 -1.74 2.24
N ALA A 113 -8.40 -1.75 3.56
CA ALA A 113 -8.30 -0.55 4.37
C ALA A 113 -7.00 0.21 4.09
N TRP A 114 -5.87 -0.51 3.90
CA TRP A 114 -4.60 0.10 3.55
C TRP A 114 -4.59 0.73 2.15
N ILE A 115 -5.24 0.11 1.16
CA ILE A 115 -5.44 0.73 -0.16
C ILE A 115 -6.17 2.07 0.01
N GLY A 116 -7.20 2.13 0.84
CA GLY A 116 -7.94 3.35 1.16
C GLY A 116 -7.09 4.40 1.89
N ILE A 117 -6.32 3.99 2.89
CA ILE A 117 -5.43 4.89 3.65
C ILE A 117 -4.36 5.49 2.73
N ILE A 118 -3.65 4.65 1.96
CA ILE A 118 -2.65 5.13 0.99
C ILE A 118 -3.31 6.08 -0.02
N GLY A 119 -4.50 5.71 -0.52
CA GLY A 119 -5.27 6.55 -1.43
C GLY A 119 -5.58 7.93 -0.84
N ASN A 120 -6.02 7.98 0.43
CA ASN A 120 -6.31 9.25 1.10
C ASN A 120 -5.09 10.17 1.22
N PHE A 121 -3.90 9.61 1.47
CA PHE A 121 -2.66 10.39 1.56
C PHE A 121 -1.98 10.64 0.22
N ARG A 122 -2.43 9.98 -0.84
CA ARG A 122 -1.80 10.02 -2.15
C ARG A 122 -1.64 11.44 -2.68
N ALA A 123 -2.67 12.28 -2.56
CA ALA A 123 -2.62 13.67 -2.98
C ALA A 123 -1.61 14.54 -2.20
N THR A 124 -1.24 14.12 -0.98
CA THR A 124 -0.29 14.83 -0.11
C THR A 124 1.15 14.33 -0.29
N ILE A 125 1.30 13.02 -0.53
CA ILE A 125 2.61 12.38 -0.73
C ILE A 125 3.15 12.67 -2.12
N GLU A 126 2.25 12.82 -3.04
CA GLU A 126 2.54 13.04 -4.43
C GLU A 126 2.60 14.51 -4.79
N PRO A 127 3.52 15.22 -5.03
CA PRO A 127 4.02 15.33 -6.40
C PRO A 127 5.25 14.46 -6.71
N TYR A 128 5.61 13.59 -5.78
CA TYR A 128 6.92 12.98 -5.70
C TYR A 128 6.95 11.48 -6.05
N ILE A 129 5.80 10.81 -6.07
CA ILE A 129 5.71 9.45 -6.58
C ILE A 129 5.59 9.54 -8.08
N GLU A 130 6.66 9.12 -8.75
CA GLU A 130 6.73 9.21 -10.19
C GLU A 130 5.61 8.53 -10.93
N THR A 131 5.31 9.15 -11.85
CA THR A 131 4.78 9.02 -13.20
C THR A 131 4.97 7.63 -13.77
N ILE A 132 3.99 6.79 -13.49
CA ILE A 132 3.79 5.55 -14.25
C ILE A 132 3.34 5.87 -15.69
N SER A 133 3.13 7.16 -16.01
CA SER A 133 2.60 7.59 -17.30
C SER A 133 3.26 8.88 -17.77
N ILE A 134 3.72 8.91 -19.02
CA ILE A 134 4.23 10.08 -19.74
C ILE A 134 3.25 11.28 -19.66
N TYR A 135 1.96 11.00 -19.53
CA TYR A 135 0.94 12.06 -19.41
C TYR A 135 0.99 12.81 -18.07
N MET A 136 1.74 12.35 -17.10
CA MET A 136 1.85 12.98 -15.77
C MET A 136 3.02 13.96 -15.64
N ASP A 137 3.82 14.15 -16.68
CA ASP A 137 4.88 15.17 -16.71
C ASP A 137 4.28 16.58 -16.65
N ASP A 138 3.03 16.74 -17.10
CA ASP A 138 2.28 17.97 -16.91
C ASP A 138 1.77 18.08 -15.46
N ILE A 139 2.16 19.17 -14.78
CA ILE A 139 1.86 19.42 -13.37
C ILE A 139 0.35 19.44 -13.09
N ASP A 140 -0.45 20.01 -14.00
CA ASP A 140 -1.90 20.13 -13.82
C ASP A 140 -2.59 18.78 -14.03
N VAL A 141 -2.18 18.04 -15.05
CA VAL A 141 -2.63 16.67 -15.30
C VAL A 141 -2.29 15.78 -14.11
N SER A 142 -1.05 15.87 -13.63
CA SER A 142 -0.58 15.14 -12.46
C SER A 142 -1.43 15.46 -11.23
N LYS A 143 -1.62 16.74 -10.87
CA LYS A 143 -2.43 17.14 -9.71
C LYS A 143 -3.89 16.64 -9.77
N LYS A 144 -4.54 16.80 -10.94
CA LYS A 144 -5.92 16.34 -11.15
C LYS A 144 -6.01 14.82 -11.02
N THR A 145 -5.10 14.09 -11.67
CA THR A 145 -5.06 12.63 -11.63
C THR A 145 -4.86 12.11 -10.20
N LYS A 146 -3.97 12.70 -9.45
CA LYS A 146 -3.64 12.32 -8.08
C LYS A 146 -4.81 12.53 -7.13
N ARG A 147 -5.48 13.67 -7.23
CA ARG A 147 -6.70 13.93 -6.43
C ARG A 147 -7.83 12.95 -6.77
N PHE A 148 -8.02 12.67 -8.06
CA PHE A 148 -9.00 11.68 -8.50
C PHE A 148 -8.63 10.28 -8.00
N SER A 149 -7.39 9.85 -8.23
CA SER A 149 -6.88 8.55 -7.80
C SER A 149 -7.04 8.33 -6.30
N GLY A 150 -6.72 9.35 -5.48
CA GLY A 150 -6.89 9.28 -4.04
C GLY A 150 -8.34 9.02 -3.64
N LYS A 151 -9.27 9.84 -4.14
CA LYS A 151 -10.71 9.67 -3.87
C LYS A 151 -11.24 8.33 -4.36
N PHE A 152 -10.84 7.94 -5.57
CA PHE A 152 -11.24 6.67 -6.17
C PHE A 152 -10.75 5.48 -5.35
N SER A 153 -9.47 5.47 -4.93
CA SER A 153 -8.92 4.40 -4.11
C SER A 153 -9.65 4.24 -2.77
N VAL A 154 -10.02 5.35 -2.13
CA VAL A 154 -10.83 5.31 -0.90
C VAL A 154 -12.21 4.70 -1.17
N LEU A 155 -12.88 5.15 -2.23
CA LEU A 155 -14.21 4.66 -2.57
C LEU A 155 -14.23 3.16 -2.87
N ILE A 156 -13.35 2.70 -3.77
CA ILE A 156 -13.31 1.28 -4.14
C ILE A 156 -12.85 0.40 -2.98
N SER A 157 -12.00 0.92 -2.10
CA SER A 157 -11.57 0.24 -0.88
C SER A 157 -12.74 0.00 0.07
N LEU A 158 -13.57 1.01 0.32
CA LEU A 158 -14.77 0.88 1.15
C LEU A 158 -15.77 -0.10 0.53
N LEU A 159 -16.01 -0.01 -0.79
CA LEU A 159 -16.85 -0.97 -1.50
C LEU A 159 -16.27 -2.39 -1.41
N GLY A 160 -14.96 -2.54 -1.57
CA GLY A 160 -14.26 -3.82 -1.43
C GLY A 160 -14.43 -4.42 -0.04
N ILE A 161 -14.28 -3.62 1.02
CA ILE A 161 -14.52 -4.07 2.41
C ILE A 161 -15.95 -4.57 2.59
N PHE A 162 -16.93 -3.82 2.10
CA PHE A 162 -18.32 -4.21 2.16
C PHE A 162 -18.57 -5.54 1.45
N LEU A 163 -18.03 -5.71 0.24
CA LEU A 163 -18.15 -6.95 -0.53
C LEU A 163 -17.46 -8.13 0.17
N VAL A 164 -16.26 -7.94 0.74
CA VAL A 164 -15.54 -8.99 1.49
C VAL A 164 -16.36 -9.48 2.69
N ILE A 165 -17.09 -8.61 3.36
CA ILE A 165 -17.95 -8.99 4.50
C ILE A 165 -19.07 -9.92 4.03
N ILE A 166 -19.73 -9.59 2.93
CA ILE A 166 -20.95 -10.28 2.45
C ILE A 166 -20.63 -11.54 1.67
N LEU A 167 -19.61 -11.49 0.80
CA LEU A 167 -19.33 -12.57 -0.15
C LEU A 167 -18.67 -13.79 0.52
N PRO A 168 -18.82 -15.01 -0.02
CA PRO A 168 -18.03 -16.18 0.35
C PRO A 168 -16.52 -15.92 0.20
N LYS A 169 -15.68 -16.68 0.93
CA LYS A 169 -14.22 -16.49 0.99
C LYS A 169 -13.56 -16.39 -0.38
N THR A 170 -13.92 -17.25 -1.30
CA THR A 170 -13.36 -17.29 -2.66
C THR A 170 -13.62 -15.98 -3.41
N PHE A 171 -14.86 -15.51 -3.41
CA PHE A 171 -15.23 -14.26 -4.07
C PHE A 171 -14.66 -13.04 -3.35
N ALA A 172 -14.53 -13.09 -2.03
CA ALA A 172 -13.88 -12.05 -1.25
C ALA A 172 -12.42 -11.85 -1.68
N PHE A 173 -11.69 -12.93 -1.99
CA PHE A 173 -10.33 -12.86 -2.50
C PHE A 173 -10.26 -12.19 -3.89
N TYR A 174 -11.13 -12.56 -4.82
CA TYR A 174 -11.20 -11.88 -6.11
C TYR A 174 -11.54 -10.40 -5.97
N THR A 175 -12.38 -10.04 -5.00
CA THR A 175 -12.69 -8.62 -4.69
C THR A 175 -11.42 -7.87 -4.30
N LEU A 176 -10.54 -8.45 -3.47
CA LEU A 176 -9.25 -7.84 -3.11
C LEU A 176 -8.39 -7.59 -4.35
N ILE A 177 -8.23 -8.59 -5.21
CA ILE A 177 -7.42 -8.48 -6.44
C ILE A 177 -7.99 -7.39 -7.36
N ILE A 178 -9.30 -7.44 -7.62
CA ILE A 178 -9.97 -6.48 -8.51
C ILE A 178 -9.80 -5.06 -7.96
N THR A 179 -10.01 -4.85 -6.68
CA THR A 179 -9.84 -3.54 -6.03
C THR A 179 -8.41 -3.03 -6.19
N PHE A 180 -7.41 -3.89 -5.97
CA PHE A 180 -6.01 -3.54 -6.15
C PHE A 180 -5.71 -3.15 -7.60
N VAL A 181 -6.11 -3.97 -8.58
CA VAL A 181 -5.91 -3.72 -10.01
C VAL A 181 -6.59 -2.41 -10.43
N LEU A 182 -7.82 -2.17 -10.01
CA LEU A 182 -8.55 -0.93 -10.31
C LEU A 182 -7.86 0.30 -9.68
N SER A 183 -7.33 0.17 -8.46
CA SER A 183 -6.61 1.29 -7.80
C SER A 183 -5.35 1.71 -8.54
N VAL A 184 -4.72 0.79 -9.27
CA VAL A 184 -3.51 1.05 -10.07
C VAL A 184 -3.85 1.51 -11.49
N LEU A 185 -4.78 0.83 -12.17
CA LEU A 185 -5.06 1.09 -13.59
C LEU A 185 -5.90 2.35 -13.82
N THR A 186 -6.89 2.61 -12.97
CA THR A 186 -7.82 3.74 -13.18
C THR A 186 -7.10 5.09 -13.23
N PRO A 187 -6.10 5.39 -12.40
CA PRO A 187 -5.31 6.63 -12.52
C PRO A 187 -4.63 6.79 -13.86
N LEU A 188 -4.15 5.71 -14.47
CA LEU A 188 -3.48 5.75 -15.77
C LEU A 188 -4.44 6.17 -16.89
N PHE A 189 -5.62 5.57 -16.92
CA PHE A 189 -6.65 5.93 -17.88
C PHE A 189 -7.15 7.36 -17.69
N TYR A 190 -7.31 7.77 -16.43
CA TYR A 190 -7.74 9.12 -16.12
C TYR A 190 -6.69 10.17 -16.50
N ALA A 191 -5.40 9.90 -16.29
CA ALA A 191 -4.31 10.76 -16.73
C ALA A 191 -4.36 11.01 -18.26
N LYS A 192 -4.52 9.93 -19.03
CA LYS A 192 -4.67 9.99 -20.48
C LYS A 192 -5.90 10.82 -20.90
N TYR A 193 -7.00 10.65 -20.21
CA TYR A 193 -8.22 11.42 -20.47
C TYR A 193 -8.03 12.92 -20.22
N VAL A 194 -7.49 13.30 -19.05
CA VAL A 194 -7.24 14.70 -18.69
C VAL A 194 -6.23 15.35 -19.62
N HIS A 195 -5.17 14.61 -20.02
CA HIS A 195 -4.19 15.09 -20.97
C HIS A 195 -4.84 15.42 -22.33
N LYS A 196 -5.67 14.52 -22.84
CA LYS A 196 -6.40 14.79 -24.10
C LYS A 196 -7.28 16.03 -24.02
N GLN A 197 -7.97 16.26 -22.89
CA GLN A 197 -8.81 17.45 -22.73
C GLN A 197 -8.02 18.74 -22.67
N LYS A 198 -6.77 18.71 -22.23
CA LYS A 198 -5.93 19.92 -22.15
C LYS A 198 -5.33 20.32 -23.49
N PHE A 199 -5.11 19.37 -24.37
CA PHE A 199 -4.41 19.57 -25.66
C PHE A 199 -5.31 19.34 -26.90
N ALA A 200 -6.62 19.15 -26.71
CA ALA A 200 -7.63 19.19 -27.76
C ALA A 200 -8.27 20.57 -27.84
#